data_7377b70529b5a71176999263b40e0ed4
#
_entry.id   7377b70529b5a71176999263b40e0ed4
#
_cell.length_a   1.000
_cell.length_b   1.000
_cell.length_c   1.000
_cell.angle_alpha   90.00
_cell.angle_beta   90.00
_cell.angle_gamma   90.00
#
_symmetry.space_group_name_H-M   'P 1'
#
loop_
_entity.id
_entity.type
_entity.pdbx_description
1 polymer ?
#
loop_
_entity_poly.entity_id
_entity_poly.type
_entity_poly.pdbx_seq_one_letter_code
_entity_poly.pdbx_strand_id
1 'polypeptide(L)'
;MKKIYFCLFVFSLFLIPIVHATPLHNYYTLTLSILSYSKWASNQTPTLCVVEDNHTATLFSHYIKHYGYNYRVNNVIVNDVLKSNCQIVYFSSAIAVNQQRTLILNSSLTTNTLIFTENDSNCELGSSFCLYKKTEKVTFSINLDALTRSRIHIDPRVLLLARNSE
;
A
#
# COMPACT_ATOMS: atom_id res chain seq x y z
N MET A 1 -34.25 -14.08 49.87
CA MET A 1 -34.53 -13.33 48.61
C MET A 1 -33.42 -12.36 48.20
N LYS A 2 -32.60 -11.78 49.10
CA LYS A 2 -31.51 -10.85 48.68
C LYS A 2 -30.28 -11.47 47.98
N LYS A 3 -30.03 -12.78 48.13
CA LYS A 3 -28.88 -13.46 47.46
C LYS A 3 -29.07 -13.78 46.00
N ILE A 4 -30.30 -13.88 45.51
CA ILE A 4 -30.62 -14.22 44.08
C ILE A 4 -30.39 -13.00 43.17
N TYR A 5 -30.65 -11.80 43.64
CA TYR A 5 -30.43 -10.57 42.86
C TYR A 5 -28.95 -10.26 42.63
N PHE A 6 -28.09 -10.66 43.55
CA PHE A 6 -26.64 -10.43 43.43
C PHE A 6 -26.01 -11.31 42.35
N CYS A 7 -26.46 -12.56 42.17
CA CYS A 7 -25.97 -13.45 41.11
C CYS A 7 -26.44 -12.99 39.70
N LEU A 8 -27.64 -12.43 39.57
CA LEU A 8 -28.16 -11.90 38.31
C LEU A 8 -27.41 -10.65 37.85
N PHE A 9 -26.95 -9.81 38.76
CA PHE A 9 -26.21 -8.59 38.44
C PHE A 9 -24.77 -8.87 37.99
N VAL A 10 -24.13 -9.91 38.52
CA VAL A 10 -22.75 -10.30 38.12
C VAL A 10 -22.73 -10.96 36.71
N PHE A 11 -23.81 -11.65 36.30
CA PHE A 11 -23.85 -12.30 34.99
C PHE A 11 -24.11 -11.32 33.83
N SER A 12 -24.66 -10.14 34.10
CA SER A 12 -24.91 -9.10 33.09
C SER A 12 -23.65 -8.35 32.62
N LEU A 13 -22.54 -8.46 33.35
CA LEU A 13 -21.29 -7.73 33.04
C LEU A 13 -20.39 -8.41 32.00
N PHE A 14 -20.72 -9.64 31.54
CA PHE A 14 -19.88 -10.40 30.62
C PHE A 14 -20.30 -10.36 29.14
N LEU A 15 -21.34 -9.63 28.78
CA LEU A 15 -21.77 -9.45 27.38
C LEU A 15 -21.22 -8.15 26.80
N ILE A 16 -19.88 -7.97 26.85
CA ILE A 16 -19.23 -6.93 26.07
C ILE A 16 -19.12 -7.48 24.62
N PRO A 17 -19.83 -6.92 23.64
CA PRO A 17 -19.62 -7.30 22.24
C PRO A 17 -18.17 -6.95 21.88
N ILE A 18 -17.38 -7.95 21.50
CA ILE A 18 -16.06 -7.71 20.92
C ILE A 18 -16.32 -7.11 19.54
N VAL A 19 -16.31 -5.78 19.45
CA VAL A 19 -16.33 -5.09 18.16
C VAL A 19 -15.00 -5.38 17.48
N HIS A 20 -14.99 -6.34 16.57
CA HIS A 20 -13.88 -6.54 15.66
C HIS A 20 -13.89 -5.33 14.70
N ALA A 21 -13.07 -4.33 14.98
CA ALA A 21 -12.79 -3.28 14.03
C ALA A 21 -12.05 -3.95 12.86
N THR A 22 -12.74 -4.14 11.73
CA THR A 22 -12.08 -4.51 10.48
C THR A 22 -11.12 -3.37 10.13
N PRO A 23 -9.82 -3.66 9.91
CA PRO A 23 -8.88 -2.61 9.55
C PRO A 23 -9.39 -1.93 8.26
N LEU A 24 -9.64 -0.63 8.34
CA LEU A 24 -10.03 0.17 7.18
C LEU A 24 -8.86 0.16 6.19
N HIS A 25 -8.94 -0.68 5.15
CA HIS A 25 -7.95 -0.69 4.08
C HIS A 25 -8.08 0.61 3.28
N ASN A 26 -7.15 1.51 3.50
CA ASN A 26 -6.92 2.67 2.65
C ASN A 26 -5.75 2.37 1.68
N TYR A 27 -5.50 3.26 0.73
CA TYR A 27 -4.40 3.11 -0.24
C TYR A 27 -3.04 2.87 0.41
N TYR A 28 -2.76 3.52 1.54
CA TYR A 28 -1.47 3.46 2.22
C TYR A 28 -1.26 2.14 2.95
N THR A 29 -2.23 1.70 3.73
CA THR A 29 -2.17 0.43 4.45
C THR A 29 -2.16 -0.75 3.50
N LEU A 30 -2.92 -0.69 2.40
CA LEU A 30 -2.90 -1.72 1.37
C LEU A 30 -1.53 -1.78 0.66
N THR A 31 -0.96 -0.64 0.28
CA THR A 31 0.39 -0.57 -0.31
C THR A 31 1.43 -1.19 0.63
N LEU A 32 1.44 -0.81 1.91
CA LEU A 32 2.38 -1.37 2.89
C LEU A 32 2.16 -2.87 3.10
N SER A 33 0.92 -3.34 3.09
CA SER A 33 0.60 -4.76 3.14
C SER A 33 1.14 -5.51 1.91
N ILE A 34 0.98 -4.96 0.70
CA ILE A 34 1.57 -5.54 -0.52
C ILE A 34 3.11 -5.59 -0.40
N LEU A 35 3.73 -4.50 0.04
CA LEU A 35 5.17 -4.40 0.21
C LEU A 35 5.73 -5.40 1.23
N SER A 36 4.95 -5.83 2.23
CA SER A 36 5.37 -6.87 3.18
C SER A 36 5.57 -8.25 2.55
N TYR A 37 5.03 -8.47 1.36
CA TYR A 37 5.26 -9.68 0.55
C TYR A 37 6.47 -9.55 -0.40
N SER A 38 7.16 -8.40 -0.40
CA SER A 38 8.31 -8.14 -1.28
C SER A 38 9.60 -8.62 -0.62
N LYS A 39 10.48 -9.24 -1.42
CA LYS A 39 11.84 -9.58 -1.01
C LYS A 39 12.83 -8.66 -1.71
N TRP A 40 13.53 -7.87 -0.93
CA TRP A 40 14.52 -6.91 -1.41
C TRP A 40 15.89 -7.56 -1.51
N ALA A 41 16.61 -7.31 -2.61
CA ALA A 41 17.92 -7.91 -2.87
C ALA A 41 19.03 -7.37 -1.95
N SER A 42 18.83 -6.23 -1.32
CA SER A 42 19.80 -5.61 -0.41
C SER A 42 19.33 -5.63 1.03
N ASN A 43 20.26 -5.65 1.98
CA ASN A 43 19.98 -5.49 3.42
C ASN A 43 19.68 -4.02 3.80
N GLN A 44 19.68 -3.11 2.83
CA GLN A 44 19.36 -1.71 3.08
C GLN A 44 17.85 -1.49 3.17
N THR A 45 17.45 -0.57 4.03
CA THR A 45 16.06 -0.14 4.13
C THR A 45 15.58 0.45 2.80
N PRO A 46 14.56 -0.14 2.14
CA PRO A 46 14.08 0.37 0.86
C PRO A 46 13.48 1.77 1.00
N THR A 47 13.63 2.57 -0.05
CA THR A 47 13.09 3.94 -0.10
C THR A 47 11.82 3.97 -0.94
N LEU A 48 10.72 4.41 -0.32
CA LEU A 48 9.45 4.72 -0.94
C LEU A 48 9.45 6.21 -1.31
N CYS A 49 9.44 6.49 -2.60
CA CYS A 49 9.32 7.83 -3.13
C CYS A 49 7.87 8.13 -3.51
N VAL A 50 7.29 9.12 -2.89
CA VAL A 50 5.99 9.67 -3.26
C VAL A 50 6.22 10.86 -4.18
N VAL A 51 5.59 10.87 -5.36
CA VAL A 51 5.86 11.89 -6.37
C VAL A 51 4.95 13.10 -6.17
N GLU A 52 5.56 14.27 -5.91
CA GLU A 52 4.90 15.60 -5.78
C GLU A 52 3.67 15.65 -4.86
N ASP A 53 3.60 14.77 -3.85
CA ASP A 53 2.50 14.73 -2.91
C ASP A 53 3.03 14.58 -1.47
N ASN A 54 3.34 15.71 -0.86
CA ASN A 54 3.84 15.76 0.51
C ASN A 54 2.83 15.27 1.56
N HIS A 55 1.51 15.43 1.30
CA HIS A 55 0.48 14.94 2.19
C HIS A 55 0.51 13.40 2.23
N THR A 56 0.49 12.76 1.07
CA THR A 56 0.61 11.30 0.94
C THR A 56 1.92 10.77 1.52
N ALA A 57 3.05 11.46 1.32
CA ALA A 57 4.33 11.08 1.94
C ALA A 57 4.27 11.13 3.48
N THR A 58 3.61 12.13 4.04
CA THR A 58 3.39 12.25 5.49
C THR A 58 2.52 11.11 6.01
N LEU A 59 1.46 10.74 5.30
CA LEU A 59 0.59 9.61 5.67
C LEU A 59 1.34 8.28 5.63
N PHE A 60 2.14 8.02 4.60
CA PHE A 60 3.00 6.83 4.57
C PHE A 60 3.95 6.79 5.75
N SER A 61 4.62 7.90 6.07
CA SER A 61 5.53 7.99 7.22
C SER A 61 4.82 7.68 8.54
N HIS A 62 3.58 8.16 8.69
CA HIS A 62 2.75 7.87 9.85
C HIS A 62 2.42 6.37 9.96
N TYR A 63 1.92 5.76 8.88
CA TYR A 63 1.54 4.35 8.89
C TYR A 63 2.74 3.41 9.03
N ILE A 64 3.87 3.72 8.38
CA ILE A 64 5.13 2.98 8.53
C ILE A 64 5.54 2.92 10.01
N LYS A 65 5.55 4.08 10.68
CA LYS A 65 5.89 4.16 12.10
C LYS A 65 4.85 3.43 12.97
N HIS A 66 3.56 3.61 12.68
CA HIS A 66 2.47 3.02 13.48
C HIS A 66 2.47 1.49 13.44
N TYR A 67 2.72 0.91 12.27
CA TYR A 67 2.71 -0.55 12.07
C TYR A 67 4.09 -1.21 12.16
N GLY A 68 5.15 -0.44 12.39
CA GLY A 68 6.51 -0.96 12.54
C GLY A 68 7.14 -1.48 11.26
N TYR A 69 6.73 -0.95 10.09
CA TYR A 69 7.37 -1.28 8.82
C TYR A 69 8.76 -0.65 8.71
N ASN A 70 9.67 -1.28 7.96
CA ASN A 70 11.03 -0.79 7.76
C ASN A 70 11.21 -0.22 6.35
N TYR A 71 10.67 0.98 6.09
CA TYR A 71 10.81 1.74 4.84
C TYR A 71 11.17 3.18 5.15
N ARG A 72 11.97 3.81 4.29
CA ARG A 72 12.18 5.27 4.28
C ARG A 72 11.18 5.91 3.32
N VAL A 73 10.68 7.09 3.64
CA VAL A 73 9.76 7.84 2.76
C VAL A 73 10.41 9.13 2.34
N ASN A 74 10.41 9.39 1.03
CA ASN A 74 10.85 10.65 0.44
C ASN A 74 9.72 11.22 -0.43
N ASN A 75 9.44 12.51 -0.30
CA ASN A 75 8.68 13.25 -1.30
C ASN A 75 9.65 13.75 -2.39
N VAL A 76 9.39 13.41 -3.64
CA VAL A 76 10.29 13.73 -4.77
C VAL A 76 9.52 14.45 -5.86
N ILE A 77 10.16 15.42 -6.52
CA ILE A 77 9.56 16.05 -7.70
C ILE A 77 9.73 15.17 -8.94
N VAL A 78 8.83 15.30 -9.92
CA VAL A 78 8.79 14.49 -11.15
C VAL A 78 10.16 14.38 -11.81
N ASN A 79 10.89 15.51 -11.94
CA ASN A 79 12.19 15.57 -12.63
C ASN A 79 13.32 14.84 -11.89
N ASP A 80 13.17 14.58 -10.60
CA ASP A 80 14.20 13.96 -9.78
C ASP A 80 13.91 12.47 -9.48
N VAL A 81 12.76 11.94 -9.87
CA VAL A 81 12.37 10.52 -9.62
C VAL A 81 13.48 9.57 -10.08
N LEU A 82 14.00 9.76 -11.29
CA LEU A 82 15.03 8.90 -11.88
C LEU A 82 16.40 8.98 -11.17
N LYS A 83 16.66 10.07 -10.43
CA LYS A 83 17.92 10.32 -9.71
C LYS A 83 17.85 9.93 -8.24
N SER A 84 16.63 9.74 -7.72
CA SER A 84 16.39 9.59 -6.26
C SER A 84 16.62 8.19 -5.73
N ASN A 85 17.09 7.25 -6.56
CA ASN A 85 17.38 5.85 -6.18
C ASN A 85 16.24 5.21 -5.36
N CYS A 86 15.00 5.33 -5.86
CA CYS A 86 13.80 4.80 -5.23
C CYS A 86 13.64 3.31 -5.56
N GLN A 87 13.43 2.47 -4.56
CA GLN A 87 13.04 1.07 -4.75
C GLN A 87 11.52 0.93 -4.90
N ILE A 88 10.78 1.91 -4.42
CA ILE A 88 9.32 1.99 -4.53
C ILE A 88 8.97 3.40 -4.99
N VAL A 89 8.16 3.51 -6.04
CA VAL A 89 7.62 4.79 -6.52
C VAL A 89 6.10 4.74 -6.41
N TYR A 90 5.54 5.75 -5.81
CA TYR A 90 4.11 5.89 -5.60
C TYR A 90 3.59 7.16 -6.27
N PHE A 91 2.65 6.96 -7.19
CA PHE A 91 1.90 8.03 -7.84
C PHE A 91 0.50 8.10 -7.22
N SER A 92 0.24 9.17 -6.48
CA SER A 92 -1.11 9.46 -6.03
C SER A 92 -1.98 9.98 -7.18
N SER A 93 -3.28 10.07 -6.95
CA SER A 93 -4.24 10.64 -7.91
C SER A 93 -4.00 12.12 -8.23
N ALA A 94 -3.15 12.81 -7.45
CA ALA A 94 -2.76 14.19 -7.71
C ALA A 94 -1.86 14.35 -8.94
N ILE A 95 -1.16 13.28 -9.36
CA ILE A 95 -0.22 13.34 -10.50
C ILE A 95 -0.95 13.07 -11.82
N ALA A 96 -0.78 13.97 -12.78
CA ALA A 96 -1.40 13.84 -14.08
C ALA A 96 -0.95 12.55 -14.81
N VAL A 97 -1.88 11.85 -15.44
CA VAL A 97 -1.67 10.55 -16.12
C VAL A 97 -0.56 10.61 -17.18
N ASN A 98 -0.44 11.71 -17.93
CA ASN A 98 0.61 11.90 -18.91
C ASN A 98 2.02 11.96 -18.29
N GLN A 99 2.16 12.58 -17.11
CA GLN A 99 3.41 12.63 -16.38
C GLN A 99 3.78 11.24 -15.83
N GLN A 100 2.82 10.53 -15.24
CA GLN A 100 3.01 9.15 -14.79
C GLN A 100 3.47 8.27 -15.97
N ARG A 101 2.78 8.33 -17.11
CA ARG A 101 3.12 7.56 -18.31
C ARG A 101 4.54 7.83 -18.80
N THR A 102 4.95 9.09 -18.87
CA THR A 102 6.31 9.46 -19.30
C THR A 102 7.38 8.85 -18.40
N LEU A 103 7.18 8.84 -17.09
CA LEU A 103 8.11 8.22 -16.15
C LEU A 103 8.09 6.70 -16.22
N ILE A 104 6.91 6.08 -16.28
CA ILE A 104 6.75 4.61 -16.31
C ILE A 104 7.34 4.00 -17.58
N LEU A 105 7.26 4.69 -18.72
CA LEU A 105 7.88 4.24 -19.97
C LEU A 105 9.41 4.31 -19.95
N ASN A 106 10.01 4.99 -18.98
CA ASN A 106 11.45 5.03 -18.82
C ASN A 106 11.98 3.72 -18.23
N SER A 107 12.75 2.96 -19.01
CA SER A 107 13.29 1.66 -18.62
C SER A 107 14.18 1.71 -17.37
N SER A 108 14.83 2.86 -17.11
CA SER A 108 15.65 3.05 -15.92
C SER A 108 14.82 3.05 -14.64
N LEU A 109 13.59 3.55 -14.68
CA LEU A 109 12.70 3.55 -13.53
C LEU A 109 12.15 2.15 -13.25
N THR A 110 11.81 1.39 -14.30
CA THR A 110 11.09 0.11 -14.16
C THR A 110 11.98 -1.04 -13.70
N THR A 111 13.31 -0.89 -13.72
CA THR A 111 14.25 -1.92 -13.29
C THR A 111 14.59 -1.74 -11.80
N ASN A 112 14.44 -2.79 -11.00
CA ASN A 112 14.64 -2.80 -9.54
C ASN A 112 13.74 -1.83 -8.77
N THR A 113 12.60 -1.44 -9.35
CA THR A 113 11.63 -0.53 -8.73
C THR A 113 10.22 -1.10 -8.84
N LEU A 114 9.48 -1.11 -7.74
CA LEU A 114 8.03 -1.36 -7.75
C LEU A 114 7.30 -0.02 -7.93
N ILE A 115 6.38 0.02 -8.86
CA ILE A 115 5.59 1.20 -9.16
C ILE A 115 4.15 0.97 -8.74
N PHE A 116 3.62 1.90 -7.95
CA PHE A 116 2.22 1.95 -7.52
C PHE A 116 1.56 3.17 -8.11
N THR A 117 0.32 3.02 -8.60
CA THR A 117 -0.51 4.12 -9.08
C THR A 117 -1.89 4.05 -8.46
N GLU A 118 -2.50 5.19 -8.15
CA GLU A 118 -3.91 5.30 -7.79
C GLU A 118 -4.78 5.50 -9.04
N ASN A 119 -6.06 5.06 -8.95
CA ASN A 119 -7.10 5.30 -9.95
C ASN A 119 -6.83 4.71 -11.35
N ASP A 120 -6.00 3.69 -11.44
CA ASP A 120 -5.76 2.92 -12.68
C ASP A 120 -6.22 1.46 -12.46
N SER A 121 -7.53 1.21 -12.61
CA SER A 121 -8.11 -0.12 -12.39
C SER A 121 -7.63 -1.17 -13.40
N ASN A 122 -7.29 -0.74 -14.61
CA ASN A 122 -6.87 -1.63 -15.70
C ASN A 122 -5.36 -1.85 -15.75
N CYS A 123 -4.60 -1.06 -14.99
CA CYS A 123 -3.12 -1.13 -14.96
C CYS A 123 -2.46 -0.89 -16.35
N GLU A 124 -3.08 -0.06 -17.18
CA GLU A 124 -2.66 0.15 -18.58
C GLU A 124 -1.41 1.02 -18.70
N LEU A 125 -1.11 1.84 -17.68
CA LEU A 125 0.07 2.69 -17.67
C LEU A 125 1.38 1.90 -17.54
N GLY A 126 1.30 0.65 -17.05
CA GLY A 126 2.47 -0.22 -16.89
C GLY A 126 3.09 -0.17 -15.50
N SER A 127 2.37 0.31 -14.49
CA SER A 127 2.72 0.19 -13.07
C SER A 127 2.68 -1.26 -12.60
N SER A 128 3.45 -1.60 -11.59
CA SER A 128 3.46 -2.96 -11.03
C SER A 128 2.15 -3.29 -10.29
N PHE A 129 1.64 -2.30 -9.54
CA PHE A 129 0.40 -2.39 -8.78
C PHE A 129 -0.46 -1.16 -9.02
N CYS A 130 -1.72 -1.37 -9.31
CA CYS A 130 -2.68 -0.33 -9.63
C CYS A 130 -3.81 -0.38 -8.63
N LEU A 131 -3.86 0.65 -7.79
CA LEU A 131 -4.78 0.74 -6.66
C LEU A 131 -6.05 1.48 -7.11
N TYR A 132 -7.20 0.99 -6.71
CA TYR A 132 -8.46 1.65 -7.04
C TYR A 132 -9.54 1.34 -5.99
N LYS A 133 -10.58 2.16 -5.97
CA LYS A 133 -11.77 1.93 -5.15
C LYS A 133 -12.78 1.10 -5.90
N LYS A 134 -13.22 0.00 -5.27
CA LYS A 134 -14.37 -0.78 -5.73
C LYS A 134 -15.44 -0.67 -4.63
N THR A 135 -16.54 0.04 -4.92
CA THR A 135 -17.51 0.43 -3.91
C THR A 135 -16.85 1.23 -2.76
N GLU A 136 -16.85 0.75 -1.53
CA GLU A 136 -16.23 1.40 -0.37
C GLU A 136 -14.86 0.83 0.01
N LYS A 137 -14.39 -0.20 -0.70
CA LYS A 137 -13.12 -0.88 -0.40
C LYS A 137 -12.05 -0.48 -1.40
N VAL A 138 -10.83 -0.32 -0.90
CA VAL A 138 -9.64 -0.18 -1.75
C VAL A 138 -9.12 -1.57 -2.10
N THR A 139 -8.89 -1.79 -3.38
CA THR A 139 -8.33 -3.02 -3.95
C THR A 139 -7.23 -2.71 -4.96
N PHE A 140 -6.69 -3.72 -5.61
CA PHE A 140 -5.63 -3.53 -6.59
C PHE A 140 -5.68 -4.53 -7.74
N SER A 141 -5.13 -4.13 -8.87
CA SER A 141 -4.74 -4.98 -9.99
C SER A 141 -3.22 -5.10 -10.06
N ILE A 142 -2.72 -6.19 -10.63
CA ILE A 142 -1.29 -6.45 -10.83
C ILE A 142 -1.01 -6.50 -12.33
N ASN A 143 -0.01 -5.75 -12.76
CA ASN A 143 0.58 -5.91 -14.08
C ASN A 143 1.79 -6.87 -13.99
N LEU A 144 1.60 -8.12 -14.40
CA LEU A 144 2.62 -9.17 -14.28
C LEU A 144 3.86 -8.87 -15.13
N ASP A 145 3.71 -8.22 -16.28
CA ASP A 145 4.83 -7.83 -17.14
C ASP A 145 5.68 -6.74 -16.46
N ALA A 146 5.02 -5.74 -15.87
CA ALA A 146 5.69 -4.69 -15.12
C ALA A 146 6.39 -5.27 -13.86
N LEU A 147 5.74 -6.19 -13.17
CA LEU A 147 6.31 -6.86 -12.01
C LEU A 147 7.55 -7.69 -12.40
N THR A 148 7.49 -8.41 -13.53
CA THR A 148 8.63 -9.18 -14.05
C THR A 148 9.79 -8.26 -14.41
N ARG A 149 9.53 -7.11 -15.03
CA ARG A 149 10.57 -6.11 -15.35
C ARG A 149 11.23 -5.54 -14.11
N SER A 150 10.50 -5.39 -13.02
CA SER A 150 11.05 -4.85 -11.77
C SER A 150 12.12 -5.75 -11.14
N ARG A 151 12.14 -7.05 -11.47
CA ARG A 151 13.03 -8.06 -10.88
C ARG A 151 12.93 -8.20 -9.35
N ILE A 152 11.91 -7.61 -8.76
CA ILE A 152 11.66 -7.74 -7.31
C ILE A 152 10.74 -8.94 -7.09
N HIS A 153 11.19 -9.85 -6.23
CA HIS A 153 10.39 -11.01 -5.91
C HIS A 153 9.23 -10.64 -5.00
N ILE A 154 8.02 -10.95 -5.44
CA ILE A 154 6.78 -10.82 -4.65
C ILE A 154 6.25 -12.22 -4.35
N ASP A 155 5.96 -12.50 -3.08
CA ASP A 155 5.32 -13.75 -2.66
C ASP A 155 3.91 -13.83 -3.29
N PRO A 156 3.57 -14.92 -4.01
CA PRO A 156 2.25 -15.08 -4.65
C PRO A 156 1.06 -14.96 -3.69
N ARG A 157 1.26 -15.13 -2.38
CA ARG A 157 0.23 -14.91 -1.38
C ARG A 157 -0.33 -13.48 -1.35
N VAL A 158 0.38 -12.52 -1.93
CA VAL A 158 -0.14 -11.15 -2.13
C VAL A 158 -1.50 -11.15 -2.82
N LEU A 159 -1.77 -12.11 -3.71
CA LEU A 159 -3.07 -12.26 -4.40
C LEU A 159 -4.23 -12.51 -3.44
N LEU A 160 -3.98 -13.04 -2.23
CA LEU A 160 -5.01 -13.21 -1.21
C LEU A 160 -5.53 -11.87 -0.69
N LEU A 161 -4.71 -10.81 -0.73
CA LEU A 161 -5.15 -9.46 -0.36
C LEU A 161 -6.20 -8.92 -1.36
N ALA A 162 -6.04 -9.20 -2.66
CA ALA A 162 -7.01 -8.79 -3.68
C ALA A 162 -8.35 -9.52 -3.48
N ARG A 163 -8.33 -10.82 -3.16
CA ARG A 163 -9.53 -11.62 -2.96
C ARG A 163 -10.35 -11.19 -1.73
N ASN A 164 -9.67 -10.77 -0.65
CA ASN A 164 -10.35 -10.32 0.58
C ASN A 164 -11.00 -8.93 0.43
N SER A 165 -10.76 -8.25 -0.68
CA SER A 165 -11.36 -6.94 -1.01
C SER A 165 -12.57 -7.05 -1.96
N GLU A 166 -12.91 -8.24 -2.43
CA GLU A 166 -14.14 -8.52 -3.19
C GLU A 166 -15.33 -8.73 -2.25
#